data_4a7cfced7cb4ea6aad6c5c7392497c86
#
_entry.id   4a7cfced7cb4ea6aad6c5c7392497c86
#
_cell.length_a   1.000
_cell.length_b   1.000
_cell.length_c   1.000
_cell.angle_alpha   90.00
_cell.angle_beta   90.00
_cell.angle_gamma   90.00
#
_symmetry.space_group_name_H-M   'P 1'
#
loop_
_entity.id
_entity.type
_entity.pdbx_description
1 polymer ?
#
loop_
_entity_poly.entity_id
_entity_poly.type
_entity_poly.pdbx_seq_one_letter_code
_entity_poly.pdbx_strand_id
1 'polypeptide(L)'
;MAGQKTPSALGTESIGKLLMQYAVPAIIAMTASSLYNMVDSIFIGHGVGTMAISGLALTFPLMNLAAAFGSLVGVGASTLISVKLGQKDYDTAQCVLGNVFVLNMVLGIAFTIIVMLFLDPILYFFGGSDQTVGYARDYMQIILLGNAVTHLYLGLNAVLRSSGHPQKAMYATIATVVINTILDPVFIYGFGWGIRGAAVATIVAQVISLAWQFKLFSNKDELLHFHRGIFRLKRKIVFDSLAIGMSPFLMNLAACFIVIIINQGLKKYGGDLAIGAFGIVNRLVFIVVMIVMGLNQGMQPIAGYNFGAKLYGRVNKVLKLTIIYATAVTTFGFLVGMLVPDLVVGIFTSDAELTELSVTGLRITVMFFPIIGFQMVTSNFFQSIGMAGKAIFLSLTRQMLILLPCLLVLPQFFGVAGVWYSMPVSDLLASLIALVMLVCQFRKFRTSPL
;
A
#
# COMPACT_ATOMS: atom_id res chain seq x y z
N MET A 1 34.72 -13.01 0.89
CA MET A 1 33.23 -13.03 0.92
C MET A 1 32.66 -14.45 1.05
N ALA A 2 33.42 -15.42 1.54
CA ALA A 2 32.94 -16.76 1.85
C ALA A 2 32.31 -16.76 3.24
N GLY A 3 30.98 -16.86 3.33
CA GLY A 3 30.21 -16.93 4.58
C GLY A 3 28.94 -16.12 4.65
N GLN A 4 28.74 -15.16 3.75
CA GLN A 4 27.52 -14.35 3.73
C GLN A 4 26.35 -15.11 3.07
N LYS A 5 25.19 -15.15 3.73
CA LYS A 5 23.97 -15.78 3.19
C LYS A 5 23.47 -14.99 2.00
N THR A 6 23.70 -15.47 0.80
CA THR A 6 23.13 -14.87 -0.41
C THR A 6 21.69 -15.36 -0.63
N PRO A 7 20.78 -14.52 -1.15
CA PRO A 7 19.41 -14.93 -1.47
C PRO A 7 19.35 -15.79 -2.75
N SER A 8 20.28 -16.71 -2.92
CA SER A 8 20.37 -17.64 -4.07
C SER A 8 19.10 -18.47 -4.25
N ALA A 9 18.36 -18.72 -3.17
CA ALA A 9 17.08 -19.40 -3.17
C ALA A 9 16.06 -18.76 -4.14
N LEU A 10 16.10 -17.43 -4.30
CA LEU A 10 15.23 -16.71 -5.25
C LEU A 10 15.42 -17.15 -6.70
N GLY A 11 16.66 -17.57 -7.05
CA GLY A 11 17.01 -18.06 -8.40
C GLY A 11 16.90 -19.57 -8.56
N THR A 12 16.85 -20.35 -7.49
CA THR A 12 17.00 -21.83 -7.55
C THR A 12 15.79 -22.60 -7.06
N GLU A 13 15.11 -22.16 -5.99
CA GLU A 13 13.93 -22.86 -5.46
C GLU A 13 12.73 -22.80 -6.41
N SER A 14 11.74 -23.71 -6.21
CA SER A 14 10.51 -23.72 -7.00
C SER A 14 9.71 -22.44 -6.81
N ILE A 15 9.23 -21.85 -7.90
CA ILE A 15 8.52 -20.56 -7.88
C ILE A 15 7.26 -20.61 -7.02
N GLY A 16 6.50 -21.71 -7.04
CA GLY A 16 5.29 -21.84 -6.22
C GLY A 16 5.59 -21.78 -4.72
N LYS A 17 6.66 -22.50 -4.28
CA LYS A 17 7.11 -22.48 -2.89
C LYS A 17 7.59 -21.07 -2.48
N LEU A 18 8.42 -20.44 -3.31
CA LEU A 18 8.91 -19.08 -3.08
C LEU A 18 7.75 -18.09 -2.98
N LEU A 19 6.81 -18.13 -3.93
CA LEU A 19 5.68 -17.20 -3.91
C LEU A 19 4.89 -17.33 -2.61
N MET A 20 4.64 -18.54 -2.12
CA MET A 20 3.95 -18.74 -0.85
C MET A 20 4.79 -18.25 0.34
N GLN A 21 6.10 -18.52 0.36
CA GLN A 21 6.99 -18.05 1.41
C GLN A 21 7.07 -16.53 1.54
N TYR A 22 6.85 -15.81 0.44
CA TYR A 22 6.89 -14.35 0.41
C TYR A 22 5.50 -13.72 0.52
N ALA A 23 4.49 -14.29 -0.16
CA ALA A 23 3.15 -13.72 -0.19
C ALA A 23 2.39 -13.94 1.11
N VAL A 24 2.46 -15.12 1.72
CA VAL A 24 1.73 -15.40 2.97
C VAL A 24 2.16 -14.45 4.10
N PRO A 25 3.46 -14.26 4.39
CA PRO A 25 3.89 -13.26 5.36
C PRO A 25 3.43 -11.85 5.02
N ALA A 26 3.45 -11.46 3.75
CA ALA A 26 3.01 -10.13 3.34
C ALA A 26 1.49 -9.95 3.53
N ILE A 27 0.68 -10.95 3.18
CA ILE A 27 -0.78 -10.92 3.40
C ILE A 27 -1.10 -10.81 4.89
N ILE A 28 -0.44 -11.62 5.73
CA ILE A 28 -0.62 -11.57 7.20
C ILE A 28 -0.26 -10.19 7.74
N ALA A 29 0.88 -9.62 7.31
CA ALA A 29 1.32 -8.29 7.75
C ALA A 29 0.33 -7.19 7.34
N MET A 30 -0.18 -7.23 6.11
CA MET A 30 -1.15 -6.24 5.62
C MET A 30 -2.50 -6.36 6.32
N THR A 31 -2.97 -7.58 6.54
CA THR A 31 -4.21 -7.83 7.28
C THR A 31 -4.09 -7.35 8.73
N ALA A 32 -2.98 -7.67 9.41
CA ALA A 32 -2.71 -7.21 10.76
C ALA A 32 -2.68 -5.67 10.86
N SER A 33 -2.03 -5.00 9.88
CA SER A 33 -2.00 -3.52 9.83
C SER A 33 -3.39 -2.91 9.60
N SER A 34 -4.26 -3.55 8.83
CA SER A 34 -5.64 -3.07 8.63
C SER A 34 -6.48 -3.22 9.88
N LEU A 35 -6.36 -4.35 10.58
CA LEU A 35 -7.06 -4.60 11.84
C LEU A 35 -6.61 -3.64 12.94
N TYR A 36 -5.31 -3.33 12.99
CA TYR A 36 -4.75 -2.37 13.92
C TYR A 36 -5.41 -0.98 13.80
N ASN A 37 -5.52 -0.43 12.59
CA ASN A 37 -6.17 0.88 12.39
C ASN A 37 -7.63 0.90 12.90
N MET A 38 -8.29 -0.25 12.83
CA MET A 38 -9.66 -0.41 13.33
C MET A 38 -9.68 -0.43 14.86
N VAL A 39 -8.75 -1.16 15.49
CA VAL A 39 -8.63 -1.26 16.94
C VAL A 39 -8.24 0.09 17.57
N ASP A 40 -7.30 0.81 16.97
CA ASP A 40 -6.90 2.15 17.39
C ASP A 40 -8.09 3.13 17.39
N SER A 41 -8.89 3.09 16.31
CA SER A 41 -10.12 3.91 16.23
C SER A 41 -11.15 3.54 17.31
N ILE A 42 -11.26 2.28 17.68
CA ILE A 42 -12.15 1.82 18.76
C ILE A 42 -11.67 2.37 20.12
N PHE A 43 -10.38 2.29 20.43
CA PHE A 43 -9.84 2.82 21.67
C PHE A 43 -10.01 4.35 21.77
N ILE A 44 -9.76 5.08 20.70
CA ILE A 44 -9.98 6.53 20.65
C ILE A 44 -11.46 6.87 20.84
N GLY A 45 -12.35 6.13 20.18
CA GLY A 45 -13.80 6.36 20.28
C GLY A 45 -14.35 6.18 21.67
N HIS A 46 -13.95 5.12 22.37
CA HIS A 46 -14.40 4.84 23.72
C HIS A 46 -13.68 5.68 24.77
N GLY A 47 -12.42 6.04 24.55
CA GLY A 47 -11.59 6.73 25.54
C GLY A 47 -11.66 8.25 25.48
N VAL A 48 -11.90 8.82 24.31
CA VAL A 48 -11.85 10.28 24.10
C VAL A 48 -13.18 10.83 23.65
N GLY A 49 -13.94 10.05 22.86
CA GLY A 49 -15.29 10.39 22.41
C GLY A 49 -15.43 10.60 20.90
N THR A 50 -16.66 10.86 20.47
CA THR A 50 -17.05 10.96 19.06
C THR A 50 -16.36 12.10 18.30
N MET A 51 -16.11 13.23 18.96
CA MET A 51 -15.40 14.37 18.34
C MET A 51 -13.94 14.02 18.03
N ALA A 52 -13.32 13.18 18.86
CA ALA A 52 -11.95 12.70 18.59
C ALA A 52 -11.89 11.75 17.39
N ILE A 53 -12.90 10.88 17.20
CA ILE A 53 -13.01 10.04 15.99
C ILE A 53 -13.16 10.92 14.75
N SER A 54 -13.99 11.95 14.81
CA SER A 54 -14.16 12.91 13.73
C SER A 54 -12.86 13.66 13.43
N GLY A 55 -12.13 14.07 14.47
CA GLY A 55 -10.79 14.64 14.34
C GLY A 55 -9.80 13.68 13.71
N LEU A 56 -9.78 12.41 14.14
CA LEU A 56 -8.95 11.38 13.54
C LEU A 56 -9.27 11.19 12.05
N ALA A 57 -10.54 11.19 11.67
CA ALA A 57 -10.95 11.05 10.27
C ALA A 57 -10.36 12.14 9.36
N LEU A 58 -10.20 13.37 9.87
CA LEU A 58 -9.57 14.47 9.14
C LEU A 58 -8.07 14.23 8.87
N THR A 59 -7.43 13.39 9.67
CA THR A 59 -5.99 13.09 9.52
C THR A 59 -5.69 12.05 8.46
N PHE A 60 -6.67 11.23 8.05
CA PHE A 60 -6.47 10.14 7.09
C PHE A 60 -5.82 10.57 5.77
N PRO A 61 -6.25 11.65 5.09
CA PRO A 61 -5.61 12.07 3.86
C PRO A 61 -4.12 12.42 4.06
N LEU A 62 -3.78 13.09 5.17
CA LEU A 62 -2.38 13.41 5.50
C LEU A 62 -1.56 12.17 5.83
N MET A 63 -2.12 11.23 6.58
CA MET A 63 -1.45 9.97 6.89
C MET A 63 -1.21 9.13 5.62
N ASN A 64 -2.19 9.08 4.72
CA ASN A 64 -2.02 8.41 3.43
C ASN A 64 -0.96 9.07 2.57
N LEU A 65 -0.92 10.40 2.56
CA LEU A 65 0.12 11.15 1.84
C LEU A 65 1.51 10.88 2.44
N ALA A 66 1.65 10.90 3.77
CA ALA A 66 2.89 10.54 4.44
C ALA A 66 3.33 9.11 4.11
N ALA A 67 2.41 8.14 4.16
CA ALA A 67 2.68 6.75 3.79
C ALA A 67 3.07 6.61 2.31
N ALA A 68 2.49 7.42 1.42
CA ALA A 68 2.85 7.45 0.00
C ALA A 68 4.31 7.90 -0.20
N PHE A 69 4.80 8.90 0.53
CA PHE A 69 6.21 9.32 0.50
C PHE A 69 7.15 8.23 1.06
N GLY A 70 6.76 7.55 2.13
CA GLY A 70 7.51 6.39 2.64
C GLY A 70 7.59 5.26 1.62
N SER A 71 6.50 4.97 0.92
CA SER A 71 6.42 3.98 -0.15
C SER A 71 7.25 4.36 -1.38
N LEU A 72 7.32 5.65 -1.70
CA LEU A 72 8.14 6.17 -2.82
C LEU A 72 9.59 5.68 -2.71
N VAL A 73 10.19 5.82 -1.54
CA VAL A 73 11.57 5.37 -1.31
C VAL A 73 11.62 3.85 -1.09
N GLY A 74 10.78 3.32 -0.20
CA GLY A 74 10.84 1.93 0.23
C GLY A 74 10.61 0.94 -0.91
N VAL A 75 9.55 1.13 -1.69
CA VAL A 75 9.20 0.23 -2.80
C VAL A 75 10.20 0.36 -3.94
N GLY A 76 10.59 1.59 -4.28
CA GLY A 76 11.57 1.83 -5.35
C GLY A 76 12.92 1.17 -5.06
N ALA A 77 13.42 1.39 -3.85
CA ALA A 77 14.69 0.82 -3.43
C ALA A 77 14.64 -0.71 -3.29
N SER A 78 13.54 -1.27 -2.76
CA SER A 78 13.40 -2.73 -2.63
C SER A 78 13.40 -3.43 -3.98
N THR A 79 12.76 -2.83 -4.99
CA THR A 79 12.82 -3.32 -6.37
C THR A 79 14.25 -3.24 -6.92
N LEU A 80 14.92 -2.11 -6.76
CA LEU A 80 16.29 -1.94 -7.24
C LEU A 80 17.24 -2.93 -6.57
N ILE A 81 17.13 -3.14 -5.25
CA ILE A 81 17.89 -4.17 -4.52
C ILE A 81 17.65 -5.55 -5.13
N SER A 82 16.40 -5.96 -5.34
CA SER A 82 16.07 -7.28 -5.89
C SER A 82 16.72 -7.50 -7.25
N VAL A 83 16.63 -6.51 -8.14
CA VAL A 83 17.24 -6.56 -9.47
C VAL A 83 18.77 -6.64 -9.37
N LYS A 84 19.40 -5.82 -8.51
CA LYS A 84 20.84 -5.79 -8.30
C LYS A 84 21.38 -7.09 -7.70
N LEU A 85 20.65 -7.68 -6.76
CA LEU A 85 21.00 -8.99 -6.21
C LEU A 85 20.95 -10.07 -7.29
N GLY A 86 19.97 -10.04 -8.19
CA GLY A 86 19.91 -10.94 -9.35
C GLY A 86 21.07 -10.75 -10.33
N GLN A 87 21.51 -9.51 -10.52
CA GLN A 87 22.70 -9.16 -11.33
C GLN A 87 24.02 -9.52 -10.63
N LYS A 88 23.97 -9.97 -9.36
CA LYS A 88 25.15 -10.18 -8.48
C LYS A 88 25.95 -8.88 -8.23
N ASP A 89 25.34 -7.72 -8.42
CA ASP A 89 25.90 -6.40 -8.13
C ASP A 89 25.64 -6.05 -6.65
N TYR A 90 26.35 -6.74 -5.77
CA TYR A 90 26.15 -6.63 -4.32
C TYR A 90 26.57 -5.27 -3.77
N ASP A 91 27.57 -4.64 -4.37
CA ASP A 91 28.06 -3.34 -3.94
C ASP A 91 27.01 -2.24 -4.19
N THR A 92 26.34 -2.29 -5.34
CA THR A 92 25.24 -1.36 -5.61
C THR A 92 24.05 -1.66 -4.70
N ALA A 93 23.66 -2.92 -4.51
CA ALA A 93 22.58 -3.30 -3.59
C ALA A 93 22.84 -2.79 -2.16
N GLN A 94 24.09 -2.90 -1.69
CA GLN A 94 24.53 -2.38 -0.41
C GLN A 94 24.41 -0.84 -0.33
N CYS A 95 24.83 -0.14 -1.38
CA CYS A 95 24.69 1.33 -1.46
C CYS A 95 23.20 1.74 -1.47
N VAL A 96 22.31 0.96 -2.09
CA VAL A 96 20.86 1.24 -2.07
C VAL A 96 20.31 1.21 -0.65
N LEU A 97 20.72 0.25 0.20
CA LEU A 97 20.33 0.20 1.61
C LEU A 97 20.67 1.52 2.35
N GLY A 98 21.89 2.02 2.17
CA GLY A 98 22.30 3.30 2.78
C GLY A 98 21.54 4.51 2.22
N ASN A 99 21.27 4.51 0.91
CA ASN A 99 20.47 5.55 0.27
C ASN A 99 19.01 5.55 0.75
N VAL A 100 18.40 4.37 0.99
CA VAL A 100 17.06 4.24 1.62
C VAL A 100 17.04 4.95 2.96
N PHE A 101 18.05 4.70 3.80
CA PHE A 101 18.15 5.33 5.12
C PHE A 101 18.15 6.86 5.00
N VAL A 102 19.07 7.40 4.20
CA VAL A 102 19.24 8.85 4.07
C VAL A 102 18.02 9.51 3.42
N LEU A 103 17.47 8.90 2.33
CA LEU A 103 16.31 9.45 1.63
C LEU A 103 15.06 9.47 2.51
N ASN A 104 14.80 8.39 3.28
CA ASN A 104 13.66 8.37 4.19
C ASN A 104 13.80 9.41 5.31
N MET A 105 15.00 9.61 5.84
CA MET A 105 15.26 10.66 6.82
C MET A 105 15.00 12.05 6.23
N VAL A 106 15.60 12.34 5.07
CA VAL A 106 15.45 13.65 4.41
C VAL A 106 14.00 13.94 4.04
N LEU A 107 13.33 13.00 3.37
CA LEU A 107 11.94 13.19 2.97
C LEU A 107 10.99 13.21 4.17
N GLY A 108 11.23 12.37 5.18
CA GLY A 108 10.42 12.37 6.40
C GLY A 108 10.52 13.68 7.16
N ILE A 109 11.73 14.22 7.34
CA ILE A 109 11.95 15.52 7.99
C ILE A 109 11.39 16.67 7.15
N ALA A 110 11.64 16.68 5.84
CA ALA A 110 11.13 17.72 4.94
C ALA A 110 9.59 17.75 4.93
N PHE A 111 8.96 16.58 4.82
CA PHE A 111 7.49 16.46 4.90
C PHE A 111 6.96 16.97 6.24
N THR A 112 7.60 16.58 7.35
CA THR A 112 7.24 17.06 8.69
C THR A 112 7.28 18.58 8.78
N ILE A 113 8.37 19.21 8.35
CA ILE A 113 8.52 20.67 8.42
C ILE A 113 7.44 21.37 7.58
N ILE A 114 7.26 20.93 6.33
CA ILE A 114 6.28 21.53 5.41
C ILE A 114 4.87 21.41 5.97
N VAL A 115 4.47 20.20 6.38
CA VAL A 115 3.10 19.95 6.86
C VAL A 115 2.85 20.64 8.21
N MET A 116 3.83 20.67 9.12
CA MET A 116 3.69 21.36 10.41
C MET A 116 3.46 22.86 10.24
N LEU A 117 4.12 23.51 9.28
CA LEU A 117 3.92 24.93 8.99
C LEU A 117 2.51 25.26 8.50
N PHE A 118 1.86 24.34 7.80
CA PHE A 118 0.55 24.52 7.20
C PHE A 118 -0.53 23.60 7.78
N LEU A 119 -0.29 23.01 8.96
CA LEU A 119 -1.16 21.95 9.50
C LEU A 119 -2.60 22.42 9.67
N ASP A 120 -2.83 23.56 10.32
CA ASP A 120 -4.17 24.07 10.54
C ASP A 120 -4.91 24.40 9.25
N PRO A 121 -4.35 25.16 8.31
CA PRO A 121 -4.97 25.37 7.00
C PRO A 121 -5.34 24.08 6.26
N ILE A 122 -4.46 23.08 6.33
CA ILE A 122 -4.70 21.77 5.69
C ILE A 122 -5.87 21.04 6.35
N LEU A 123 -5.93 21.02 7.69
CA LEU A 123 -7.01 20.38 8.43
C LEU A 123 -8.38 21.04 8.17
N TYR A 124 -8.42 22.36 8.11
CA TYR A 124 -9.63 23.09 7.72
C TYR A 124 -10.01 22.83 6.27
N PHE A 125 -9.04 22.76 5.36
CA PHE A 125 -9.27 22.41 3.95
C PHE A 125 -9.91 21.01 3.79
N PHE A 126 -9.54 20.05 4.66
CA PHE A 126 -10.15 18.73 4.68
C PHE A 126 -11.53 18.67 5.35
N GLY A 127 -12.10 19.81 5.73
CA GLY A 127 -13.44 19.90 6.27
C GLY A 127 -13.50 19.93 7.81
N GLY A 128 -12.38 20.24 8.46
CA GLY A 128 -12.32 20.43 9.91
C GLY A 128 -13.16 21.60 10.39
N SER A 129 -13.77 21.44 11.54
CA SER A 129 -14.45 22.50 12.30
C SER A 129 -13.64 22.89 13.53
N ASP A 130 -13.97 24.02 14.15
CA ASP A 130 -13.31 24.46 15.39
C ASP A 130 -13.39 23.42 16.52
N GLN A 131 -14.38 22.53 16.47
CA GLN A 131 -14.55 21.44 17.44
C GLN A 131 -13.66 20.22 17.16
N THR A 132 -13.33 19.95 15.89
CA THR A 132 -12.62 18.72 15.46
C THR A 132 -11.15 18.96 15.16
N VAL A 133 -10.77 20.15 14.69
CA VAL A 133 -9.38 20.49 14.31
C VAL A 133 -8.43 20.38 15.50
N GLY A 134 -8.87 20.69 16.72
CA GLY A 134 -8.06 20.54 17.92
C GLY A 134 -7.56 19.11 18.13
N TYR A 135 -8.46 18.13 18.02
CA TYR A 135 -8.11 16.70 18.13
C TYR A 135 -7.21 16.23 16.99
N ALA A 136 -7.53 16.64 15.76
CA ALA A 136 -6.75 16.32 14.59
C ALA A 136 -5.32 16.88 14.68
N ARG A 137 -5.18 18.11 15.14
CA ARG A 137 -3.88 18.78 15.37
C ARG A 137 -3.07 18.04 16.43
N ASP A 138 -3.66 17.75 17.58
CA ASP A 138 -3.01 17.06 18.69
C ASP A 138 -2.45 15.70 18.27
N TYR A 139 -3.20 14.95 17.46
CA TYR A 139 -2.77 13.68 16.90
C TYR A 139 -1.67 13.87 15.86
N MET A 140 -1.90 14.73 14.86
CA MET A 140 -0.98 14.88 13.73
C MET A 140 0.36 15.49 14.11
N GLN A 141 0.43 16.39 15.08
CA GLN A 141 1.72 16.94 15.55
C GLN A 141 2.65 15.82 16.03
N ILE A 142 2.15 14.87 16.80
CA ILE A 142 2.95 13.75 17.31
C ILE A 142 3.32 12.79 16.18
N ILE A 143 2.38 12.44 15.30
CA ILE A 143 2.64 11.59 14.14
C ILE A 143 3.69 12.23 13.22
N LEU A 144 3.60 13.52 12.96
CA LEU A 144 4.57 14.25 12.12
C LEU A 144 5.96 14.29 12.75
N LEU A 145 6.07 14.50 14.06
CA LEU A 145 7.36 14.43 14.76
C LEU A 145 8.01 13.05 14.65
N GLY A 146 7.20 12.00 14.64
CA GLY A 146 7.64 10.61 14.43
C GLY A 146 7.75 10.19 12.96
N ASN A 147 7.41 11.05 12.01
CA ASN A 147 7.26 10.67 10.60
C ASN A 147 8.55 10.12 9.96
N ALA A 148 9.72 10.66 10.33
CA ALA A 148 11.01 10.13 9.89
C ALA A 148 11.22 8.68 10.36
N VAL A 149 10.78 8.34 11.59
CA VAL A 149 10.78 6.97 12.12
C VAL A 149 9.85 6.09 11.30
N THR A 150 8.65 6.55 11.00
CA THR A 150 7.67 5.82 10.17
C THR A 150 8.23 5.52 8.79
N HIS A 151 8.82 6.50 8.13
CA HIS A 151 9.41 6.33 6.80
C HIS A 151 10.58 5.32 6.82
N LEU A 152 11.48 5.43 7.80
CA LEU A 152 12.58 4.49 7.97
C LEU A 152 12.08 3.08 8.24
N TYR A 153 11.12 2.92 9.15
CA TYR A 153 10.51 1.64 9.47
C TYR A 153 9.90 0.98 8.22
N LEU A 154 9.11 1.72 7.44
CA LEU A 154 8.50 1.22 6.20
C LEU A 154 9.55 0.89 5.13
N GLY A 155 10.53 1.77 4.96
CA GLY A 155 11.61 1.58 3.97
C GLY A 155 12.47 0.36 4.28
N LEU A 156 12.93 0.20 5.52
CA LEU A 156 13.73 -0.95 5.93
C LEU A 156 12.92 -2.25 5.93
N ASN A 157 11.62 -2.20 6.22
CA ASN A 157 10.72 -3.34 6.09
C ASN A 157 10.65 -3.84 4.63
N ALA A 158 10.55 -2.93 3.67
CA ALA A 158 10.59 -3.26 2.25
C ALA A 158 11.94 -3.87 1.84
N VAL A 159 13.06 -3.34 2.36
CA VAL A 159 14.40 -3.90 2.13
C VAL A 159 14.56 -5.30 2.73
N LEU A 160 14.02 -5.57 3.92
CA LEU A 160 14.03 -6.92 4.51
C LEU A 160 13.38 -7.95 3.59
N ARG A 161 12.25 -7.61 2.96
CA ARG A 161 11.61 -8.51 1.99
C ARG A 161 12.49 -8.76 0.77
N SER A 162 13.05 -7.71 0.19
CA SER A 162 13.89 -7.81 -1.02
C SER A 162 15.24 -8.48 -0.77
N SER A 163 15.74 -8.45 0.47
CA SER A 163 16.98 -9.12 0.87
C SER A 163 16.84 -10.60 1.24
N GLY A 164 15.64 -11.19 1.05
CA GLY A 164 15.42 -12.60 1.32
C GLY A 164 14.81 -12.94 2.68
N HIS A 165 14.31 -11.94 3.43
CA HIS A 165 13.81 -12.11 4.79
C HIS A 165 12.33 -11.70 4.95
N PRO A 166 11.37 -12.26 4.17
CA PRO A 166 9.96 -11.87 4.23
C PRO A 166 9.32 -12.12 5.61
N GLN A 167 9.73 -13.19 6.29
CA GLN A 167 9.25 -13.51 7.64
C GLN A 167 9.71 -12.48 8.68
N LYS A 168 10.98 -12.03 8.61
CA LYS A 168 11.47 -10.97 9.50
C LYS A 168 10.71 -9.65 9.27
N ALA A 169 10.38 -9.32 8.01
CA ALA A 169 9.55 -8.17 7.69
C ALA A 169 8.13 -8.28 8.26
N MET A 170 7.52 -9.46 8.16
CA MET A 170 6.22 -9.75 8.79
C MET A 170 6.28 -9.60 10.31
N TYR A 171 7.30 -10.18 10.96
CA TYR A 171 7.45 -10.08 12.41
C TYR A 171 7.63 -8.63 12.89
N ALA A 172 8.37 -7.80 12.14
CA ALA A 172 8.46 -6.37 12.43
C ALA A 172 7.09 -5.70 12.42
N THR A 173 6.26 -6.00 11.42
CA THR A 173 4.92 -5.44 11.30
C THR A 173 4.00 -5.94 12.42
N ILE A 174 3.97 -7.24 12.68
CA ILE A 174 3.16 -7.83 13.76
C ILE A 174 3.58 -7.28 15.12
N ALA A 175 4.89 -7.17 15.39
CA ALA A 175 5.40 -6.59 16.62
C ALA A 175 4.91 -5.15 16.80
N THR A 176 4.96 -4.33 15.74
CA THR A 176 4.42 -2.95 15.77
C THR A 176 2.94 -2.94 16.13
N VAL A 177 2.14 -3.80 15.48
CA VAL A 177 0.69 -3.90 15.73
C VAL A 177 0.40 -4.33 17.17
N VAL A 178 1.07 -5.38 17.67
CA VAL A 178 0.87 -5.91 19.01
C VAL A 178 1.29 -4.89 20.08
N ILE A 179 2.48 -4.31 19.94
CA ILE A 179 3.00 -3.31 20.89
C ILE A 179 2.07 -2.09 20.92
N ASN A 180 1.64 -1.59 19.77
CA ASN A 180 0.71 -0.46 19.70
C ASN A 180 -0.62 -0.79 20.38
N THR A 181 -1.25 -1.94 20.06
CA THR A 181 -2.51 -2.38 20.68
C THR A 181 -2.43 -2.50 22.21
N ILE A 182 -1.26 -2.85 22.73
CA ILE A 182 -1.02 -2.89 24.20
C ILE A 182 -0.82 -1.48 24.76
N LEU A 183 -0.10 -0.62 24.06
CA LEU A 183 0.22 0.73 24.53
C LEU A 183 -0.96 1.70 24.41
N ASP A 184 -1.86 1.52 23.46
CA ASP A 184 -3.03 2.38 23.27
C ASP A 184 -3.85 2.54 24.57
N PRO A 185 -4.37 1.46 25.22
CA PRO A 185 -5.12 1.61 26.44
C PRO A 185 -4.28 2.19 27.59
N VAL A 186 -2.98 1.90 27.64
CA VAL A 186 -2.09 2.43 28.67
C VAL A 186 -1.96 3.95 28.56
N PHE A 187 -1.74 4.46 27.35
CA PHE A 187 -1.53 5.90 27.16
C PHE A 187 -2.85 6.68 27.07
N ILE A 188 -3.88 6.11 26.46
CA ILE A 188 -5.20 6.76 26.33
C ILE A 188 -5.90 6.84 27.69
N TYR A 189 -6.01 5.69 28.40
CA TYR A 189 -6.77 5.58 29.64
C TYR A 189 -5.88 5.69 30.89
N GLY A 190 -4.75 4.95 30.91
CA GLY A 190 -3.87 4.87 32.08
C GLY A 190 -3.22 6.21 32.40
N PHE A 191 -2.62 6.87 31.41
CA PHE A 191 -2.01 8.20 31.58
C PHE A 191 -3.00 9.35 31.26
N GLY A 192 -4.17 9.07 30.72
CA GLY A 192 -5.16 10.08 30.40
C GLY A 192 -4.76 11.05 29.28
N TRP A 193 -3.86 10.62 28.38
CA TRP A 193 -3.38 11.46 27.29
C TRP A 193 -4.35 11.54 26.09
N GLY A 194 -5.44 10.79 26.13
CA GLY A 194 -6.47 10.83 25.09
C GLY A 194 -5.91 10.53 23.71
N ILE A 195 -6.30 11.33 22.70
CA ILE A 195 -5.88 11.13 21.31
C ILE A 195 -4.37 11.29 21.10
N ARG A 196 -3.70 12.10 21.91
CA ARG A 196 -2.23 12.22 21.93
C ARG A 196 -1.59 10.90 22.35
N GLY A 197 -2.21 10.19 23.30
CA GLY A 197 -1.76 8.88 23.75
C GLY A 197 -1.72 7.85 22.64
N ALA A 198 -2.75 7.80 21.79
CA ALA A 198 -2.80 6.93 20.62
C ALA A 198 -1.66 7.25 19.62
N ALA A 199 -1.42 8.52 19.34
CA ALA A 199 -0.32 8.93 18.47
C ALA A 199 1.06 8.54 19.03
N VAL A 200 1.28 8.74 20.35
CA VAL A 200 2.52 8.33 21.02
C VAL A 200 2.69 6.81 20.97
N ALA A 201 1.62 6.04 21.25
CA ALA A 201 1.66 4.59 21.17
C ALA A 201 2.10 4.08 19.79
N THR A 202 1.57 4.68 18.74
CA THR A 202 1.95 4.39 17.34
C THR A 202 3.45 4.63 17.11
N ILE A 203 3.96 5.78 17.48
CA ILE A 203 5.38 6.12 17.26
C ILE A 203 6.30 5.26 18.12
N VAL A 204 5.97 5.02 19.38
CA VAL A 204 6.76 4.15 20.26
C VAL A 204 6.83 2.71 19.70
N ALA A 205 5.71 2.16 19.25
CA ALA A 205 5.68 0.83 18.64
C ALA A 205 6.59 0.77 17.40
N GLN A 206 6.56 1.80 16.56
CA GLN A 206 7.41 1.89 15.37
C GLN A 206 8.88 2.06 15.74
N VAL A 207 9.23 2.86 16.77
CA VAL A 207 10.62 3.00 17.26
C VAL A 207 11.18 1.67 17.75
N ILE A 208 10.41 0.90 18.50
CA ILE A 208 10.84 -0.42 19.02
C ILE A 208 11.08 -1.38 17.84
N SER A 209 10.16 -1.43 16.88
CA SER A 209 10.30 -2.28 15.70
C SER A 209 11.45 -1.83 14.79
N LEU A 210 11.67 -0.52 14.66
CA LEU A 210 12.79 0.06 13.92
C LEU A 210 14.13 -0.30 14.59
N ALA A 211 14.22 -0.22 15.91
CA ALA A 211 15.41 -0.63 16.65
C ALA A 211 15.76 -2.12 16.41
N TRP A 212 14.75 -2.96 16.34
CA TRP A 212 14.94 -4.37 15.97
C TRP A 212 15.41 -4.53 14.52
N GLN A 213 14.86 -3.76 13.57
CA GLN A 213 15.33 -3.76 12.18
C GLN A 213 16.79 -3.29 12.09
N PHE A 214 17.19 -2.25 12.85
CA PHE A 214 18.59 -1.83 12.91
C PHE A 214 19.51 -2.93 13.42
N LYS A 215 19.09 -3.68 14.44
CA LYS A 215 19.85 -4.83 14.93
C LYS A 215 20.01 -5.89 13.84
N LEU A 216 18.98 -6.16 13.03
CA LEU A 216 19.08 -7.11 11.92
C LEU A 216 20.07 -6.65 10.85
N PHE A 217 20.03 -5.38 10.45
CA PHE A 217 20.95 -4.82 9.46
C PHE A 217 22.35 -4.51 10.01
N SER A 218 22.56 -4.60 11.32
CA SER A 218 23.88 -4.48 11.94
C SER A 218 24.67 -5.79 11.93
N ASN A 219 24.00 -6.91 11.60
CA ASN A 219 24.67 -8.21 11.51
C ASN A 219 25.52 -8.29 10.24
N LYS A 220 26.84 -8.41 10.41
CA LYS A 220 27.81 -8.48 9.31
C LYS A 220 27.79 -9.81 8.54
N ASP A 221 27.13 -10.83 9.07
CA ASP A 221 26.96 -12.12 8.38
C ASP A 221 25.90 -12.05 7.28
N GLU A 222 25.04 -11.04 7.32
CA GLU A 222 24.05 -10.79 6.27
C GLU A 222 24.69 -10.03 5.11
N LEU A 223 24.23 -10.34 3.89
CA LEU A 223 24.75 -9.71 2.68
C LEU A 223 24.54 -8.18 2.70
N LEU A 224 23.33 -7.75 3.07
CA LEU A 224 23.00 -6.34 3.22
C LEU A 224 23.08 -5.96 4.70
N HIS A 225 24.09 -5.15 5.05
CA HIS A 225 24.30 -4.67 6.42
C HIS A 225 24.82 -3.25 6.44
N PHE A 226 24.63 -2.57 7.55
CA PHE A 226 25.15 -1.20 7.73
C PHE A 226 26.66 -1.18 7.91
N HIS A 227 27.33 -0.36 7.11
CA HIS A 227 28.75 -0.06 7.28
C HIS A 227 29.06 1.40 6.85
N ARG A 228 30.20 1.90 7.26
CA ARG A 228 30.62 3.26 6.88
C ARG A 228 30.81 3.35 5.36
N GLY A 229 30.28 4.38 4.74
CA GLY A 229 30.41 4.64 3.29
C GLY A 229 29.17 4.36 2.44
N ILE A 230 28.20 3.54 2.93
CA ILE A 230 26.94 3.31 2.17
C ILE A 230 25.97 4.50 2.22
N PHE A 231 26.11 5.38 3.18
CA PHE A 231 25.21 6.51 3.41
C PHE A 231 25.43 7.69 2.44
N ARG A 232 26.45 7.61 1.57
CA ARG A 232 26.64 8.61 0.53
C ARG A 232 25.58 8.46 -0.55
N LEU A 233 24.79 9.52 -0.76
CA LEU A 233 23.79 9.56 -1.82
C LEU A 233 24.46 9.50 -3.19
N LYS A 234 24.13 8.48 -3.97
CA LYS A 234 24.54 8.33 -5.37
C LYS A 234 23.40 8.76 -6.26
N ARG A 235 23.59 9.81 -7.05
CA ARG A 235 22.56 10.42 -7.91
C ARG A 235 21.77 9.40 -8.74
N LYS A 236 22.46 8.42 -9.34
CA LYS A 236 21.83 7.37 -10.13
C LYS A 236 20.93 6.48 -9.29
N ILE A 237 21.40 6.04 -8.11
CA ILE A 237 20.61 5.19 -7.19
C ILE A 237 19.37 5.94 -6.70
N VAL A 238 19.53 7.22 -6.33
CA VAL A 238 18.44 8.09 -5.90
C VAL A 238 17.39 8.21 -6.99
N PHE A 239 17.83 8.54 -8.23
CA PHE A 239 16.92 8.72 -9.36
C PHE A 239 16.19 7.40 -9.72
N ASP A 240 16.90 6.29 -9.82
CA ASP A 240 16.32 4.99 -10.15
C ASP A 240 15.33 4.53 -9.09
N SER A 241 15.66 4.69 -7.79
CA SER A 241 14.76 4.34 -6.69
C SER A 241 13.48 5.19 -6.71
N LEU A 242 13.62 6.51 -6.83
CA LEU A 242 12.47 7.42 -6.86
C LEU A 242 11.62 7.21 -8.12
N ALA A 243 12.25 6.97 -9.29
CA ALA A 243 11.51 6.70 -10.53
C ALA A 243 10.62 5.45 -10.42
N ILE A 244 11.15 4.35 -9.86
CA ILE A 244 10.38 3.12 -9.64
C ILE A 244 9.28 3.34 -8.60
N GLY A 245 9.61 3.99 -7.49
CA GLY A 245 8.67 4.27 -6.40
C GLY A 245 7.60 5.31 -6.77
N MET A 246 7.78 6.07 -7.84
CA MET A 246 6.78 7.03 -8.32
C MET A 246 5.47 6.37 -8.70
N SER A 247 5.48 5.11 -9.17
CA SER A 247 4.26 4.38 -9.53
C SER A 247 3.31 4.20 -8.34
N PRO A 248 3.69 3.56 -7.20
CA PRO A 248 2.81 3.44 -6.05
C PRO A 248 2.51 4.79 -5.38
N PHE A 249 3.43 5.75 -5.43
CA PHE A 249 3.20 7.10 -4.93
C PHE A 249 2.05 7.79 -5.66
N LEU A 250 2.14 7.88 -6.98
CA LEU A 250 1.10 8.49 -7.82
C LEU A 250 -0.23 7.73 -7.75
N MET A 251 -0.18 6.39 -7.61
CA MET A 251 -1.37 5.57 -7.44
C MET A 251 -2.10 5.93 -6.13
N ASN A 252 -1.38 6.07 -5.02
CA ASN A 252 -1.98 6.44 -3.73
C ASN A 252 -2.53 7.86 -3.76
N LEU A 253 -1.79 8.80 -4.36
CA LEU A 253 -2.24 10.19 -4.52
C LEU A 253 -3.50 10.27 -5.37
N ALA A 254 -3.53 9.55 -6.49
CA ALA A 254 -4.69 9.46 -7.36
C ALA A 254 -5.90 8.83 -6.65
N ALA A 255 -5.68 7.77 -5.86
CA ALA A 255 -6.75 7.12 -5.10
C ALA A 255 -7.40 8.08 -4.09
N CYS A 256 -6.61 8.89 -3.37
CA CYS A 256 -7.15 9.91 -2.47
C CYS A 256 -8.03 10.92 -3.22
N PHE A 257 -7.57 11.40 -4.37
CA PHE A 257 -8.29 12.36 -5.19
C PHE A 257 -9.60 11.77 -5.76
N ILE A 258 -9.55 10.54 -6.24
CA ILE A 258 -10.72 9.83 -6.78
C ILE A 258 -11.80 9.62 -5.72
N VAL A 259 -11.44 9.26 -4.48
CA VAL A 259 -12.41 9.10 -3.39
C VAL A 259 -13.17 10.40 -3.12
N ILE A 260 -12.49 11.54 -3.17
CA ILE A 260 -13.14 12.85 -3.01
C ILE A 260 -14.18 13.07 -4.12
N ILE A 261 -13.83 12.79 -5.37
CA ILE A 261 -14.74 12.95 -6.53
C ILE A 261 -15.93 11.99 -6.46
N ILE A 262 -15.69 10.74 -6.07
CA ILE A 262 -16.77 9.75 -5.86
C ILE A 262 -17.74 10.26 -4.80
N ASN A 263 -17.23 10.70 -3.65
CA ASN A 263 -18.09 11.22 -2.57
C ASN A 263 -18.88 12.47 -2.99
N GLN A 264 -18.28 13.38 -3.74
CA GLN A 264 -18.98 14.55 -4.29
C GLN A 264 -20.07 14.14 -5.29
N GLY A 265 -19.78 13.20 -6.17
CA GLY A 265 -20.75 12.66 -7.12
C GLY A 265 -21.92 11.96 -6.42
N LEU A 266 -21.63 11.09 -5.44
CA LEU A 266 -22.65 10.40 -4.65
C LEU A 266 -23.50 11.37 -3.85
N LYS A 267 -22.89 12.39 -3.23
CA LYS A 267 -23.62 13.43 -2.49
C LYS A 267 -24.57 14.19 -3.40
N LYS A 268 -24.11 14.58 -4.59
CA LYS A 268 -24.90 15.37 -5.54
C LYS A 268 -26.11 14.60 -6.08
N TYR A 269 -25.98 13.33 -6.39
CA TYR A 269 -26.98 12.52 -7.08
C TYR A 269 -27.78 11.58 -6.16
N GLY A 270 -27.23 11.18 -5.00
CA GLY A 270 -27.84 10.19 -4.12
C GLY A 270 -27.88 10.56 -2.63
N GLY A 271 -27.34 11.74 -2.28
CA GLY A 271 -27.33 12.20 -0.88
C GLY A 271 -26.41 11.43 0.05
N ASP A 272 -26.59 11.62 1.34
CA ASP A 272 -25.70 11.08 2.37
C ASP A 272 -25.79 9.55 2.49
N LEU A 273 -26.96 8.97 2.20
CA LEU A 273 -27.15 7.52 2.20
C LEU A 273 -26.28 6.82 1.15
N ALA A 274 -26.14 7.42 -0.03
CA ALA A 274 -25.30 6.88 -1.10
C ALA A 274 -23.80 6.89 -0.70
N ILE A 275 -23.35 7.90 0.04
CA ILE A 275 -21.99 7.96 0.61
C ILE A 275 -21.82 6.85 1.65
N GLY A 276 -22.81 6.63 2.50
CA GLY A 276 -22.80 5.53 3.47
C GLY A 276 -22.70 4.16 2.81
N ALA A 277 -23.49 3.94 1.75
CA ALA A 277 -23.44 2.71 0.94
C ALA A 277 -22.06 2.50 0.30
N PHE A 278 -21.47 3.56 -0.27
CA PHE A 278 -20.11 3.49 -0.81
C PHE A 278 -19.07 3.15 0.27
N GLY A 279 -19.21 3.71 1.47
CA GLY A 279 -18.34 3.39 2.60
C GLY A 279 -18.36 1.91 2.96
N ILE A 280 -19.53 1.27 2.98
CA ILE A 280 -19.68 -0.18 3.23
C ILE A 280 -19.07 -0.99 2.10
N VAL A 281 -19.41 -0.68 0.84
CA VAL A 281 -18.87 -1.39 -0.34
C VAL A 281 -17.36 -1.28 -0.40
N ASN A 282 -16.80 -0.09 -0.17
CA ASN A 282 -15.36 0.13 -0.21
C ASN A 282 -14.62 -0.69 0.86
N ARG A 283 -15.17 -0.86 2.05
CA ARG A 283 -14.59 -1.71 3.11
C ARG A 283 -14.56 -3.18 2.70
N LEU A 284 -15.64 -3.69 2.09
CA LEU A 284 -15.71 -5.06 1.59
C LEU A 284 -14.70 -5.31 0.47
N VAL A 285 -14.65 -4.41 -0.50
CA VAL A 285 -13.69 -4.44 -1.61
C VAL A 285 -12.25 -4.40 -1.11
N PHE A 286 -11.97 -3.56 -0.10
CA PHE A 286 -10.64 -3.36 0.45
C PHE A 286 -10.03 -4.65 1.03
N ILE A 287 -10.85 -5.53 1.63
CA ILE A 287 -10.40 -6.83 2.15
C ILE A 287 -9.80 -7.68 1.02
N VAL A 288 -10.51 -7.76 -0.12
CA VAL A 288 -10.05 -8.53 -1.29
C VAL A 288 -8.79 -7.91 -1.90
N VAL A 289 -8.77 -6.59 -2.03
CA VAL A 289 -7.63 -5.83 -2.56
C VAL A 289 -6.39 -6.03 -1.70
N MET A 290 -6.50 -6.05 -0.37
CA MET A 290 -5.38 -6.27 0.55
C MET A 290 -4.69 -7.61 0.33
N ILE A 291 -5.46 -8.67 0.08
CA ILE A 291 -4.90 -10.00 -0.22
C ILE A 291 -4.10 -9.95 -1.53
N VAL A 292 -4.65 -9.32 -2.57
CA VAL A 292 -3.96 -9.16 -3.86
C VAL A 292 -2.70 -8.30 -3.71
N MET A 293 -2.73 -7.25 -2.89
CA MET A 293 -1.55 -6.44 -2.60
C MET A 293 -0.47 -7.24 -1.86
N GLY A 294 -0.86 -8.11 -0.94
CA GLY A 294 0.07 -9.04 -0.29
C GLY A 294 0.73 -10.01 -1.28
N LEU A 295 -0.06 -10.57 -2.22
CA LEU A 295 0.47 -11.38 -3.33
C LEU A 295 1.47 -10.61 -4.18
N ASN A 296 1.17 -9.36 -4.51
CA ASN A 296 2.06 -8.47 -5.27
C ASN A 296 3.35 -8.17 -4.52
N GLN A 297 3.29 -7.93 -3.22
CA GLN A 297 4.49 -7.75 -2.38
C GLN A 297 5.35 -9.01 -2.30
N GLY A 298 4.73 -10.18 -2.34
CA GLY A 298 5.43 -11.46 -2.42
C GLY A 298 6.08 -11.70 -3.79
N MET A 299 5.41 -11.34 -4.87
CA MET A 299 5.91 -11.46 -6.24
C MET A 299 7.13 -10.56 -6.49
N GLN A 300 7.14 -9.35 -5.95
CA GLN A 300 8.09 -8.28 -6.26
C GLN A 300 9.56 -8.72 -6.13
N PRO A 301 10.05 -9.26 -5.00
CA PRO A 301 11.46 -9.66 -4.87
C PRO A 301 11.81 -10.84 -5.78
N ILE A 302 10.88 -11.77 -6.01
CA ILE A 302 11.10 -12.94 -6.88
C ILE A 302 11.22 -12.49 -8.33
N ALA A 303 10.31 -11.66 -8.81
CA ALA A 303 10.32 -11.15 -10.17
C ALA A 303 11.54 -10.27 -10.43
N GLY A 304 11.87 -9.34 -9.51
CA GLY A 304 13.01 -8.44 -9.61
C GLY A 304 14.34 -9.18 -9.66
N TYR A 305 14.55 -10.14 -8.75
CA TYR A 305 15.77 -10.95 -8.72
C TYR A 305 15.94 -11.76 -10.01
N ASN A 306 14.92 -12.54 -10.42
CA ASN A 306 15.02 -13.38 -11.62
C ASN A 306 15.13 -12.54 -12.90
N PHE A 307 14.55 -11.35 -12.95
CA PHE A 307 14.73 -10.40 -14.04
C PHE A 307 16.19 -9.90 -14.10
N GLY A 308 16.76 -9.50 -12.96
CA GLY A 308 18.16 -9.09 -12.87
C GLY A 308 19.13 -10.20 -13.25
N ALA A 309 18.82 -11.45 -12.90
CA ALA A 309 19.58 -12.64 -13.27
C ALA A 309 19.34 -13.14 -14.70
N LYS A 310 18.49 -12.44 -15.50
CA LYS A 310 18.07 -12.82 -16.86
C LYS A 310 17.35 -14.18 -16.95
N LEU A 311 16.80 -14.68 -15.86
CA LEU A 311 16.04 -15.93 -15.79
C LEU A 311 14.57 -15.73 -16.20
N TYR A 312 14.33 -15.30 -17.44
CA TYR A 312 13.02 -14.89 -17.95
C TYR A 312 11.95 -15.99 -17.86
N GLY A 313 12.32 -17.26 -17.97
CA GLY A 313 11.39 -18.37 -17.75
C GLY A 313 10.81 -18.39 -16.33
N ARG A 314 11.62 -18.06 -15.32
CA ARG A 314 11.19 -17.96 -13.93
C ARG A 314 10.36 -16.70 -13.69
N VAL A 315 10.73 -15.57 -14.34
CA VAL A 315 9.95 -14.32 -14.32
C VAL A 315 8.53 -14.58 -14.85
N ASN A 316 8.41 -15.26 -16.00
CA ASN A 316 7.12 -15.61 -16.57
C ASN A 316 6.30 -16.53 -15.67
N LYS A 317 6.97 -17.49 -15.01
CA LYS A 317 6.32 -18.46 -14.11
C LYS A 317 5.77 -17.77 -12.86
N VAL A 318 6.53 -16.87 -12.22
CA VAL A 318 6.05 -16.14 -11.03
C VAL A 318 4.89 -15.23 -11.38
N LEU A 319 4.96 -14.51 -12.49
CA LEU A 319 3.87 -13.66 -12.95
C LEU A 319 2.60 -14.48 -13.21
N LYS A 320 2.69 -15.59 -13.94
CA LYS A 320 1.55 -16.48 -14.20
C LYS A 320 0.91 -16.99 -12.92
N LEU A 321 1.70 -17.48 -11.97
CA LEU A 321 1.18 -17.99 -10.70
C LEU A 321 0.53 -16.89 -9.88
N THR A 322 1.13 -15.69 -9.83
CA THR A 322 0.55 -14.55 -9.11
C THR A 322 -0.77 -14.11 -9.75
N ILE A 323 -0.87 -14.07 -11.08
CA ILE A 323 -2.12 -13.79 -11.79
C ILE A 323 -3.19 -14.83 -11.43
N ILE A 324 -2.85 -16.12 -11.45
CA ILE A 324 -3.81 -17.19 -11.13
C ILE A 324 -4.33 -17.04 -9.70
N TYR A 325 -3.45 -16.83 -8.72
CA TYR A 325 -3.87 -16.67 -7.32
C TYR A 325 -4.65 -15.37 -7.10
N ALA A 326 -4.23 -14.26 -7.70
CA ALA A 326 -4.95 -12.99 -7.60
C ALA A 326 -6.34 -13.08 -8.25
N THR A 327 -6.43 -13.73 -9.44
CA THR A 327 -7.71 -13.96 -10.11
C THR A 327 -8.61 -14.88 -9.29
N ALA A 328 -8.08 -15.91 -8.65
CA ALA A 328 -8.86 -16.78 -7.75
C ALA A 328 -9.42 -15.99 -6.56
N VAL A 329 -8.61 -15.12 -5.93
CA VAL A 329 -9.04 -14.28 -4.81
C VAL A 329 -10.10 -13.27 -5.25
N THR A 330 -9.88 -12.58 -6.37
CA THR A 330 -10.85 -11.59 -6.87
C THR A 330 -12.13 -12.25 -7.39
N THR A 331 -12.04 -13.43 -7.98
CA THR A 331 -13.23 -14.22 -8.38
C THR A 331 -14.00 -14.69 -7.15
N PHE A 332 -13.33 -15.10 -6.08
CA PHE A 332 -13.99 -15.39 -4.81
C PHE A 332 -14.73 -14.16 -4.26
N GLY A 333 -14.09 -12.99 -4.27
CA GLY A 333 -14.75 -11.73 -3.89
C GLY A 333 -15.95 -11.39 -4.77
N PHE A 334 -15.86 -11.65 -6.08
CA PHE A 334 -16.98 -11.54 -7.02
C PHE A 334 -18.13 -12.47 -6.64
N LEU A 335 -17.86 -13.75 -6.40
CA LEU A 335 -18.90 -14.73 -6.04
C LEU A 335 -19.59 -14.34 -4.72
N VAL A 336 -18.84 -13.92 -3.72
CA VAL A 336 -19.41 -13.45 -2.44
C VAL A 336 -20.30 -12.23 -2.65
N GLY A 337 -19.83 -11.22 -3.40
CA GLY A 337 -20.59 -10.00 -3.67
C GLY A 337 -21.82 -10.21 -4.56
N MET A 338 -21.83 -11.22 -5.41
CA MET A 338 -22.97 -11.54 -6.29
C MET A 338 -23.99 -12.49 -5.66
N LEU A 339 -23.53 -13.51 -4.93
CA LEU A 339 -24.39 -14.59 -4.42
C LEU A 339 -24.94 -14.29 -3.02
N VAL A 340 -24.17 -13.65 -2.15
CA VAL A 340 -24.55 -13.41 -0.75
C VAL A 340 -24.32 -11.95 -0.31
N PRO A 341 -24.67 -10.94 -1.14
CA PRO A 341 -24.37 -9.55 -0.81
C PRO A 341 -25.11 -9.08 0.45
N ASP A 342 -26.36 -9.52 0.64
CA ASP A 342 -27.18 -9.17 1.81
C ASP A 342 -26.51 -9.63 3.12
N LEU A 343 -25.88 -10.79 3.12
CA LEU A 343 -25.19 -11.34 4.29
C LEU A 343 -23.99 -10.47 4.66
N VAL A 344 -23.15 -10.12 3.68
CA VAL A 344 -21.92 -9.36 3.97
C VAL A 344 -22.20 -7.89 4.25
N VAL A 345 -23.20 -7.30 3.61
CA VAL A 345 -23.65 -5.93 3.90
C VAL A 345 -24.34 -5.88 5.27
N GLY A 346 -25.12 -6.89 5.63
CA GLY A 346 -25.84 -7.01 6.90
C GLY A 346 -24.92 -7.04 8.13
N ILE A 347 -23.62 -7.34 7.96
CA ILE A 347 -22.63 -7.22 9.04
C ILE A 347 -22.44 -5.74 9.45
N PHE A 348 -22.62 -4.78 8.53
CA PHE A 348 -22.36 -3.36 8.74
C PHE A 348 -23.60 -2.54 9.08
N THR A 349 -24.77 -2.94 8.61
CA THR A 349 -26.00 -2.18 8.82
C THR A 349 -27.23 -3.09 8.86
N SER A 350 -28.21 -2.70 9.65
CA SER A 350 -29.57 -3.29 9.69
C SER A 350 -30.62 -2.37 9.07
N ASP A 351 -30.24 -1.19 8.59
CA ASP A 351 -31.13 -0.28 7.89
C ASP A 351 -31.46 -0.82 6.49
N ALA A 352 -32.75 -0.92 6.17
CA ALA A 352 -33.20 -1.54 4.94
C ALA A 352 -32.81 -0.77 3.67
N GLU A 353 -32.95 0.55 3.70
CA GLU A 353 -32.64 1.43 2.56
C GLU A 353 -31.12 1.46 2.27
N LEU A 354 -30.33 1.60 3.33
CA LEU A 354 -28.86 1.54 3.23
C LEU A 354 -28.37 0.18 2.75
N THR A 355 -29.02 -0.89 3.19
CA THR A 355 -28.71 -2.28 2.74
C THR A 355 -28.96 -2.43 1.24
N GLU A 356 -30.12 -1.99 0.74
CA GLU A 356 -30.48 -2.08 -0.68
C GLU A 356 -29.51 -1.32 -1.58
N LEU A 357 -29.17 -0.08 -1.19
CA LEU A 357 -28.19 0.74 -1.91
C LEU A 357 -26.79 0.10 -1.90
N SER A 358 -26.38 -0.45 -0.75
CA SER A 358 -25.08 -1.09 -0.60
C SER A 358 -24.97 -2.38 -1.41
N VAL A 359 -26.03 -3.20 -1.42
CA VAL A 359 -26.12 -4.44 -2.21
C VAL A 359 -26.05 -4.13 -3.70
N THR A 360 -26.81 -3.14 -4.16
CA THR A 360 -26.77 -2.69 -5.55
C THR A 360 -25.39 -2.17 -5.94
N GLY A 361 -24.82 -1.29 -5.13
CA GLY A 361 -23.48 -0.76 -5.34
C GLY A 361 -22.39 -1.84 -5.32
N LEU A 362 -22.48 -2.82 -4.41
CA LEU A 362 -21.55 -3.94 -4.33
C LEU A 362 -21.59 -4.79 -5.59
N ARG A 363 -22.79 -5.21 -6.03
CA ARG A 363 -22.96 -6.02 -7.25
C ARG A 363 -22.37 -5.34 -8.49
N ILE A 364 -22.60 -4.04 -8.64
CA ILE A 364 -22.03 -3.27 -9.77
C ILE A 364 -20.51 -3.21 -9.65
N THR A 365 -20.00 -2.88 -8.47
CA THR A 365 -18.54 -2.71 -8.26
C THR A 365 -17.77 -4.00 -8.49
N VAL A 366 -18.29 -5.16 -8.05
CA VAL A 366 -17.59 -6.43 -8.21
C VAL A 366 -17.76 -7.09 -9.56
N MET A 367 -18.57 -6.53 -10.47
CA MET A 367 -18.92 -7.13 -11.76
C MET A 367 -17.72 -7.62 -12.56
N PHE A 368 -16.63 -6.88 -12.60
CA PHE A 368 -15.39 -7.22 -13.31
C PHE A 368 -14.23 -7.60 -12.38
N PHE A 369 -14.51 -7.92 -11.11
CA PHE A 369 -13.49 -8.36 -10.16
C PHE A 369 -12.62 -9.52 -10.65
N PRO A 370 -13.14 -10.53 -11.37
CA PRO A 370 -12.29 -11.60 -11.90
C PRO A 370 -11.10 -11.10 -12.74
N ILE A 371 -11.26 -9.97 -13.43
CA ILE A 371 -10.18 -9.39 -14.25
C ILE A 371 -9.34 -8.34 -13.53
N ILE A 372 -9.81 -7.78 -12.41
CA ILE A 372 -9.04 -6.79 -11.63
C ILE A 372 -7.75 -7.41 -11.08
N GLY A 373 -7.80 -8.64 -10.60
CA GLY A 373 -6.62 -9.36 -10.12
C GLY A 373 -5.49 -9.38 -11.16
N PHE A 374 -5.83 -9.68 -12.40
CA PHE A 374 -4.90 -9.62 -13.53
C PHE A 374 -4.31 -8.21 -13.73
N GLN A 375 -5.16 -7.18 -13.74
CA GLN A 375 -4.72 -5.79 -13.95
C GLN A 375 -3.77 -5.30 -12.85
N MET A 376 -4.12 -5.56 -11.57
CA MET A 376 -3.30 -5.17 -10.42
C MET A 376 -1.94 -5.88 -10.44
N VAL A 377 -1.91 -7.18 -10.72
CA VAL A 377 -0.66 -7.95 -10.79
C VAL A 377 0.20 -7.47 -11.95
N THR A 378 -0.38 -7.19 -13.12
CA THR A 378 0.35 -6.72 -14.30
C THR A 378 1.00 -5.35 -14.06
N SER A 379 0.27 -4.43 -13.44
CA SER A 379 0.81 -3.10 -13.08
C SER A 379 1.99 -3.23 -12.11
N ASN A 380 1.83 -4.02 -11.07
CA ASN A 380 2.86 -4.25 -10.07
C ASN A 380 4.06 -5.04 -10.63
N PHE A 381 3.84 -5.92 -11.60
CA PHE A 381 4.89 -6.66 -12.28
C PHE A 381 5.88 -5.73 -13.00
N PHE A 382 5.40 -4.77 -13.77
CA PHE A 382 6.29 -3.81 -14.42
C PHE A 382 7.11 -3.00 -13.41
N GLN A 383 6.51 -2.65 -12.28
CA GLN A 383 7.22 -2.02 -11.16
C GLN A 383 8.30 -2.96 -10.61
N SER A 384 7.97 -4.24 -10.39
CA SER A 384 8.86 -5.24 -9.80
C SER A 384 10.12 -5.54 -10.61
N ILE A 385 10.04 -5.37 -11.93
CA ILE A 385 11.19 -5.53 -12.84
C ILE A 385 11.87 -4.20 -13.18
N GLY A 386 11.54 -3.11 -12.48
CA GLY A 386 12.16 -1.80 -12.62
C GLY A 386 11.74 -0.99 -13.84
N MET A 387 10.66 -1.38 -14.53
CA MET A 387 10.12 -0.64 -15.68
C MET A 387 9.19 0.49 -15.22
N ALA A 388 9.76 1.51 -14.59
CA ALA A 388 9.04 2.62 -13.96
C ALA A 388 8.00 3.28 -14.87
N GLY A 389 8.36 3.65 -16.10
CA GLY A 389 7.45 4.33 -17.03
C GLY A 389 6.19 3.52 -17.36
N LYS A 390 6.33 2.19 -17.54
CA LYS A 390 5.18 1.30 -17.80
C LYS A 390 4.32 1.12 -16.56
N ALA A 391 4.95 0.99 -15.40
CA ALA A 391 4.25 0.87 -14.12
C ALA A 391 3.44 2.14 -13.81
N ILE A 392 4.03 3.32 -13.98
CA ILE A 392 3.35 4.63 -13.81
C ILE A 392 2.17 4.74 -14.78
N PHE A 393 2.40 4.44 -16.07
CA PHE A 393 1.35 4.52 -17.07
C PHE A 393 0.15 3.63 -16.71
N LEU A 394 0.37 2.35 -16.39
CA LEU A 394 -0.71 1.43 -16.01
C LEU A 394 -1.42 1.84 -14.71
N SER A 395 -0.68 2.30 -13.71
CA SER A 395 -1.25 2.75 -12.44
C SER A 395 -2.15 3.96 -12.61
N LEU A 396 -1.73 4.95 -13.42
CA LEU A 396 -2.50 6.16 -13.67
C LEU A 396 -3.62 5.95 -14.68
N THR A 397 -3.45 5.04 -15.64
CA THR A 397 -4.47 4.77 -16.66
C THR A 397 -5.80 4.41 -16.02
N ARG A 398 -5.81 3.47 -15.08
CA ARG A 398 -7.05 3.06 -14.43
C ARG A 398 -7.73 4.22 -13.70
N GLN A 399 -7.00 4.98 -12.91
CA GLN A 399 -7.59 5.98 -12.00
C GLN A 399 -7.79 7.34 -12.67
N MET A 400 -6.78 7.86 -13.35
CA MET A 400 -6.78 9.22 -13.90
C MET A 400 -7.26 9.29 -15.34
N LEU A 401 -6.84 8.34 -16.19
CA LEU A 401 -7.17 8.41 -17.61
C LEU A 401 -8.54 7.82 -17.95
N ILE A 402 -9.04 6.88 -17.13
CA ILE A 402 -10.32 6.21 -17.40
C ILE A 402 -11.35 6.51 -16.31
N LEU A 403 -11.07 6.20 -15.04
CA LEU A 403 -12.05 6.33 -13.97
C LEU A 403 -12.47 7.78 -13.75
N LEU A 404 -11.53 8.73 -13.72
CA LEU A 404 -11.85 10.15 -13.53
C LEU A 404 -12.78 10.69 -14.63
N PRO A 405 -12.51 10.53 -15.94
CA PRO A 405 -13.46 10.94 -16.97
C PRO A 405 -14.82 10.24 -16.86
N CYS A 406 -14.84 8.93 -16.54
CA CYS A 406 -16.10 8.21 -16.33
C CYS A 406 -16.92 8.81 -15.18
N LEU A 407 -16.27 9.14 -14.05
CA LEU A 407 -16.92 9.77 -12.90
C LEU A 407 -17.46 11.19 -13.18
N LEU A 408 -16.88 11.89 -14.15
CA LEU A 408 -17.36 13.21 -14.56
C LEU A 408 -18.49 13.14 -15.58
N VAL A 409 -18.52 12.11 -16.43
CA VAL A 409 -19.45 11.98 -17.57
C VAL A 409 -20.66 11.10 -17.23
N LEU A 410 -20.44 9.86 -16.76
CA LEU A 410 -21.53 8.89 -16.56
C LEU A 410 -22.60 9.34 -15.57
N PRO A 411 -22.28 10.02 -14.45
CA PRO A 411 -23.31 10.48 -13.51
C PRO A 411 -24.25 11.55 -14.12
N GLN A 412 -23.82 12.26 -15.16
CA GLN A 412 -24.68 13.23 -15.84
C GLN A 412 -25.83 12.54 -16.60
N PHE A 413 -25.63 11.30 -17.05
CA PHE A 413 -26.63 10.52 -17.78
C PHE A 413 -27.40 9.54 -16.89
N PHE A 414 -26.73 8.96 -15.89
CA PHE A 414 -27.25 7.85 -15.09
C PHE A 414 -27.40 8.18 -13.59
N GLY A 415 -27.11 9.42 -13.18
CA GLY A 415 -27.19 9.83 -11.77
C GLY A 415 -26.27 9.01 -10.87
N VAL A 416 -26.78 8.53 -9.73
CA VAL A 416 -26.05 7.70 -8.76
C VAL A 416 -25.49 6.44 -9.42
N ALA A 417 -26.28 5.77 -10.26
CA ALA A 417 -25.84 4.57 -10.96
C ALA A 417 -24.62 4.84 -11.86
N GLY A 418 -24.51 6.06 -12.43
CA GLY A 418 -23.34 6.46 -13.21
C GLY A 418 -22.04 6.49 -12.41
N VAL A 419 -22.10 6.87 -11.13
CA VAL A 419 -20.94 6.80 -10.23
C VAL A 419 -20.50 5.33 -10.03
N TRP A 420 -21.47 4.44 -9.76
CA TRP A 420 -21.18 3.01 -9.60
C TRP A 420 -20.65 2.35 -10.89
N TYR A 421 -21.24 2.66 -12.05
CA TYR A 421 -20.80 2.10 -13.35
C TYR A 421 -19.40 2.58 -13.76
N SER A 422 -18.96 3.71 -13.27
CA SER A 422 -17.61 4.23 -13.58
C SER A 422 -16.51 3.27 -13.15
N MET A 423 -16.69 2.55 -12.05
CA MET A 423 -15.70 1.59 -11.52
C MET A 423 -15.50 0.40 -12.45
N PRO A 424 -16.54 -0.44 -12.76
CA PRO A 424 -16.37 -1.60 -13.63
C PRO A 424 -15.95 -1.23 -15.07
N VAL A 425 -16.40 -0.09 -15.59
CA VAL A 425 -15.96 0.39 -16.92
C VAL A 425 -14.46 0.66 -16.91
N SER A 426 -13.98 1.35 -15.88
CA SER A 426 -12.56 1.65 -15.74
C SER A 426 -11.73 0.37 -15.56
N ASP A 427 -12.21 -0.60 -14.80
CA ASP A 427 -11.54 -1.87 -14.55
C ASP A 427 -11.40 -2.70 -15.83
N LEU A 428 -12.47 -2.76 -16.64
CA LEU A 428 -12.46 -3.46 -17.92
C LEU A 428 -11.45 -2.84 -18.90
N LEU A 429 -11.53 -1.52 -19.12
CA LEU A 429 -10.66 -0.82 -20.08
C LEU A 429 -9.18 -0.85 -19.63
N ALA A 430 -8.91 -0.65 -18.35
CA ALA A 430 -7.55 -0.74 -17.81
C ALA A 430 -6.98 -2.17 -17.94
N SER A 431 -7.81 -3.19 -17.75
CA SER A 431 -7.39 -4.60 -17.92
C SER A 431 -7.05 -4.92 -19.37
N LEU A 432 -7.79 -4.39 -20.34
CA LEU A 432 -7.47 -4.54 -21.77
C LEU A 432 -6.14 -3.88 -22.13
N ILE A 433 -5.89 -2.67 -21.62
CA ILE A 433 -4.61 -1.97 -21.84
C ILE A 433 -3.46 -2.75 -21.19
N ALA A 434 -3.65 -3.25 -19.98
CA ALA A 434 -2.67 -4.07 -19.29
C ALA A 434 -2.33 -5.35 -20.07
N LEU A 435 -3.35 -6.01 -20.66
CA LEU A 435 -3.17 -7.19 -21.49
C LEU A 435 -2.32 -6.89 -22.74
N VAL A 436 -2.64 -5.82 -23.45
CA VAL A 436 -1.87 -5.41 -24.65
C VAL A 436 -0.40 -5.15 -24.27
N MET A 437 -0.17 -4.38 -23.20
CA MET A 437 1.19 -4.07 -22.75
C MET A 437 1.97 -5.32 -22.33
N LEU A 438 1.31 -6.27 -21.67
CA LEU A 438 1.93 -7.51 -21.23
C LEU A 438 2.29 -8.41 -22.41
N VAL A 439 1.40 -8.56 -23.40
CA VAL A 439 1.66 -9.32 -24.63
C VAL A 439 2.84 -8.72 -25.39
N CYS A 440 2.89 -7.39 -25.53
CA CYS A 440 4.01 -6.70 -26.16
C CYS A 440 5.33 -6.95 -25.42
N GLN A 441 5.31 -6.98 -24.07
CA GLN A 441 6.49 -7.24 -23.29
C GLN A 441 6.99 -8.69 -23.42
N PHE A 442 6.08 -9.66 -23.45
CA PHE A 442 6.47 -11.07 -23.64
C PHE A 442 7.04 -11.37 -25.01
N ARG A 443 6.56 -10.69 -26.05
CA ARG A 443 7.19 -10.77 -27.40
C ARG A 443 8.65 -10.30 -27.32
N LYS A 444 8.93 -9.20 -26.62
CA LYS A 444 10.29 -8.69 -26.42
C LYS A 444 11.19 -9.67 -25.66
N PHE A 445 10.67 -10.35 -24.63
CA PHE A 445 11.45 -11.37 -23.89
C PHE A 445 11.79 -12.59 -24.74
N ARG A 446 10.95 -12.95 -25.73
CA ARG A 446 11.22 -14.06 -26.67
C ARG A 446 12.23 -13.69 -27.74
N THR A 447 12.31 -12.43 -28.13
CA THR A 447 13.21 -11.94 -29.21
C THR A 447 14.55 -11.43 -28.69
N SER A 448 14.72 -11.27 -27.37
CA SER A 448 16.03 -10.95 -26.79
C SER A 448 16.89 -12.21 -26.79
N PRO A 449 18.02 -12.24 -27.50
CA PRO A 449 18.94 -13.38 -27.44
C PRO A 449 19.48 -13.53 -26.02
N LEU A 450 19.65 -14.78 -25.61
CA LEU A 450 20.23 -15.23 -24.33
C LEU A 450 21.62 -14.65 -24.10
#